data_366eb980c6fc6520a5cf643408acb593
#
_entry.id   366eb980c6fc6520a5cf643408acb593
#
_cell.length_a   1.000
_cell.length_b   1.000
_cell.length_c   1.000
_cell.angle_alpha   90.00
_cell.angle_beta   90.00
_cell.angle_gamma   90.00
#
_symmetry.space_group_name_H-M   'P 1'
#
loop_
_entity.id
_entity.type
_entity.pdbx_description
1 polymer ?
#
loop_
_entity_poly.entity_id
_entity_poly.type
_entity_poly.pdbx_seq_one_letter_code
_entity_poly.pdbx_strand_id
1 'polypeptide(L)'
;MMENLSNTILNNDDLPMVKAGAPAYLLMIDSLINKDPKNETLLSTAAMLYTAYADLFVKDMDRSKKMAQKALDYANQAICLEKKDACGLKSKTFEDFEKIISTMQKEHVPALFALGNAWSAWIMANKNDFNAIADMAHIELIMQRVIELDEAHKEGAAYLYLGTLATFLPPGLGGKPELGKQYFDKAVNLSKGKNLMAKVVFAKLYARMIFDRKLHDQVLKDVIAADPHVPGYTLVNTWAQIQARELINSADDYF
;
A
#
# COMPACT_ATOMS: atom_id res chain seq x y z
N MET A 1 19.53 -12.08 -8.90
CA MET A 1 18.47 -13.12 -9.05
C MET A 1 17.14 -12.64 -8.48
N MET A 2 17.09 -12.15 -7.23
CA MET A 2 15.86 -11.64 -6.59
C MET A 2 15.20 -10.50 -7.38
N GLU A 3 15.97 -9.50 -7.80
CA GLU A 3 15.49 -8.36 -8.58
C GLU A 3 14.88 -8.80 -9.92
N ASN A 4 15.53 -9.72 -10.63
CA ASN A 4 15.01 -10.25 -11.89
C ASN A 4 13.68 -10.99 -11.69
N LEU A 5 13.54 -11.77 -10.60
CA LEU A 5 12.29 -12.46 -10.30
C LEU A 5 11.18 -11.49 -9.90
N SER A 6 11.48 -10.47 -9.09
CA SER A 6 10.54 -9.40 -8.78
C SER A 6 10.06 -8.69 -10.04
N ASN A 7 10.98 -8.34 -10.93
CA ASN A 7 10.64 -7.72 -12.22
C ASN A 7 9.78 -8.63 -13.09
N THR A 8 10.07 -9.95 -13.12
CA THR A 8 9.25 -10.92 -13.86
C THR A 8 7.84 -11.00 -13.29
N ILE A 9 7.67 -11.00 -11.98
CA ILE A 9 6.36 -11.01 -11.31
C ILE A 9 5.59 -9.72 -11.61
N LEU A 10 6.22 -8.56 -11.43
CA LEU A 10 5.59 -7.25 -11.64
C LEU A 10 5.17 -7.00 -13.11
N ASN A 11 5.83 -7.64 -14.05
CA ASN A 11 5.53 -7.53 -15.48
C ASN A 11 4.70 -8.70 -16.04
N ASN A 12 4.08 -9.49 -15.16
CA ASN A 12 3.24 -10.63 -15.54
C ASN A 12 1.76 -10.27 -15.45
N ASP A 13 0.99 -10.57 -16.49
CA ASP A 13 -0.46 -10.38 -16.56
C ASP A 13 -1.26 -11.65 -16.23
N ASP A 14 -0.60 -12.82 -16.13
CA ASP A 14 -1.22 -14.06 -15.68
C ASP A 14 -1.34 -14.11 -14.15
N LEU A 15 -2.38 -13.45 -13.63
CA LEU A 15 -2.66 -13.42 -12.18
C LEU A 15 -2.80 -14.82 -11.54
N PRO A 16 -3.44 -15.82 -12.19
CA PRO A 16 -3.47 -17.20 -11.70
C PRO A 16 -2.06 -17.79 -11.52
N MET A 17 -1.17 -17.63 -12.50
CA MET A 17 0.20 -18.11 -12.41
C MET A 17 0.97 -17.41 -11.29
N VAL A 18 0.88 -16.09 -11.19
CA VAL A 18 1.51 -15.33 -10.10
C VAL A 18 0.97 -15.77 -8.74
N LYS A 19 -0.36 -15.94 -8.60
CA LYS A 19 -0.98 -16.43 -7.38
C LYS A 19 -0.44 -17.79 -6.94
N ALA A 20 -0.25 -18.71 -7.89
CA ALA A 20 0.25 -20.06 -7.62
C ALA A 20 1.76 -20.07 -7.32
N GLY A 21 2.55 -19.26 -8.01
CA GLY A 21 4.02 -19.26 -7.90
C GLY A 21 4.58 -18.39 -6.76
N ALA A 22 3.93 -17.26 -6.45
CA ALA A 22 4.44 -16.31 -5.45
C ALA A 22 4.66 -16.91 -4.05
N PRO A 23 3.88 -17.89 -3.54
CA PRO A 23 4.17 -18.52 -2.25
C PRO A 23 5.57 -19.15 -2.16
N ALA A 24 6.06 -19.76 -3.24
CA ALA A 24 7.42 -20.31 -3.26
C ALA A 24 8.47 -19.20 -3.13
N TYR A 25 8.21 -18.04 -3.73
CA TYR A 25 9.08 -16.87 -3.59
C TYR A 25 9.05 -16.29 -2.18
N LEU A 26 7.89 -16.27 -1.51
CA LEU A 26 7.80 -15.87 -0.10
C LEU A 26 8.60 -16.80 0.81
N LEU A 27 8.54 -18.11 0.59
CA LEU A 27 9.36 -19.07 1.34
C LEU A 27 10.85 -18.90 1.07
N MET A 28 11.22 -18.57 -0.15
CA MET A 28 12.62 -18.32 -0.51
C MET A 28 13.16 -17.08 0.21
N ILE A 29 12.40 -15.96 0.23
CA ILE A 29 12.85 -14.75 0.94
C ILE A 29 12.96 -14.99 2.45
N ASP A 30 12.05 -15.77 3.05
CA ASP A 30 12.14 -16.20 4.45
C ASP A 30 13.46 -16.96 4.72
N SER A 31 13.83 -17.87 3.82
CA SER A 31 15.09 -18.63 3.94
C SER A 31 16.31 -17.71 3.86
N LEU A 32 16.27 -16.67 3.01
CA LEU A 32 17.36 -15.70 2.91
C LEU A 32 17.46 -14.85 4.18
N ILE A 33 16.33 -14.41 4.74
CA ILE A 33 16.30 -13.67 6.00
C ILE A 33 16.83 -14.54 7.15
N ASN A 34 16.48 -15.83 7.21
CA ASN A 34 17.03 -16.74 8.21
C ASN A 34 18.56 -16.86 8.14
N LYS A 35 19.12 -16.74 6.94
CA LYS A 35 20.59 -16.75 6.73
C LYS A 35 21.24 -15.42 7.10
N ASP A 36 20.55 -14.30 6.81
CA ASP A 36 21.04 -12.94 7.07
C ASP A 36 19.93 -12.09 7.71
N PRO A 37 19.66 -12.29 9.02
CA PRO A 37 18.53 -11.67 9.72
C PRO A 37 18.71 -10.16 9.99
N LYS A 38 19.89 -9.60 9.66
CA LYS A 38 20.19 -8.19 9.81
C LYS A 38 20.23 -7.43 8.48
N ASN A 39 19.73 -8.03 7.42
CA ASN A 39 19.66 -7.39 6.12
C ASN A 39 18.35 -6.59 6.00
N GLU A 40 18.43 -5.29 6.22
CA GLU A 40 17.26 -4.41 6.23
C GLU A 40 16.55 -4.36 4.86
N THR A 41 17.31 -4.46 3.77
CA THR A 41 16.75 -4.50 2.41
C THR A 41 15.94 -5.76 2.17
N LEU A 42 16.41 -6.93 2.62
CA LEU A 42 15.65 -8.19 2.55
C LEU A 42 14.38 -8.12 3.39
N LEU A 43 14.47 -7.58 4.60
CA LEU A 43 13.33 -7.42 5.51
C LEU A 43 12.28 -6.48 4.93
N SER A 44 12.68 -5.32 4.42
CA SER A 44 11.78 -4.37 3.76
C SER A 44 11.13 -4.98 2.51
N THR A 45 11.89 -5.71 1.71
CA THR A 45 11.38 -6.42 0.53
C THR A 45 10.37 -7.49 0.92
N ALA A 46 10.68 -8.30 1.94
CA ALA A 46 9.76 -9.32 2.44
C ALA A 46 8.44 -8.69 2.95
N ALA A 47 8.51 -7.61 3.73
CA ALA A 47 7.34 -6.89 4.21
C ALA A 47 6.44 -6.48 3.04
N MET A 48 6.99 -5.91 1.99
CA MET A 48 6.24 -5.49 0.81
C MET A 48 5.66 -6.66 0.01
N LEU A 49 6.41 -7.76 -0.15
CA LEU A 49 5.94 -8.94 -0.88
C LEU A 49 4.81 -9.67 -0.14
N TYR A 50 4.93 -9.84 1.18
CA TYR A 50 3.87 -10.43 1.99
C TYR A 50 2.60 -9.58 1.96
N THR A 51 2.72 -8.24 2.05
CA THR A 51 1.61 -7.31 1.90
C THR A 51 0.95 -7.44 0.53
N ALA A 52 1.72 -7.33 -0.55
CA ALA A 52 1.19 -7.39 -1.90
C ALA A 52 0.49 -8.73 -2.19
N TYR A 53 1.07 -9.86 -1.76
CA TYR A 53 0.44 -11.16 -1.94
C TYR A 53 -0.86 -11.29 -1.14
N ALA A 54 -0.87 -10.82 0.11
CA ALA A 54 -2.08 -10.84 0.95
C ALA A 54 -3.21 -10.01 0.32
N ASP A 55 -2.92 -8.80 -0.12
CA ASP A 55 -3.91 -7.88 -0.68
C ASP A 55 -4.48 -8.37 -2.03
N LEU A 56 -3.62 -8.91 -2.89
CA LEU A 56 -4.04 -9.33 -4.23
C LEU A 56 -4.73 -10.71 -4.25
N PHE A 57 -4.29 -11.67 -3.42
CA PHE A 57 -4.61 -13.07 -3.63
C PHE A 57 -5.23 -13.80 -2.44
N VAL A 58 -5.18 -13.24 -1.23
CA VAL A 58 -5.68 -13.93 -0.03
C VAL A 58 -7.07 -13.43 0.35
N LYS A 59 -8.08 -14.29 0.15
CA LYS A 59 -9.48 -14.00 0.53
C LYS A 59 -9.83 -14.48 1.94
N ASP A 60 -9.10 -15.47 2.45
CA ASP A 60 -9.28 -15.99 3.80
C ASP A 60 -8.79 -14.99 4.83
N MET A 61 -9.67 -14.58 5.75
CA MET A 61 -9.38 -13.50 6.71
C MET A 61 -8.29 -13.87 7.72
N ASP A 62 -8.28 -15.12 8.21
CA ASP A 62 -7.29 -15.54 9.20
C ASP A 62 -5.91 -15.65 8.58
N ARG A 63 -5.84 -16.13 7.34
CA ARG A 63 -4.60 -16.15 6.57
C ARG A 63 -4.11 -14.74 6.26
N SER A 64 -5.02 -13.84 5.85
CA SER A 64 -4.70 -12.42 5.60
C SER A 64 -4.10 -11.77 6.84
N LYS A 65 -4.73 -11.96 8.03
CA LYS A 65 -4.20 -11.46 9.30
C LYS A 65 -2.79 -11.99 9.61
N LYS A 66 -2.57 -13.30 9.44
CA LYS A 66 -1.25 -13.91 9.66
C LYS A 66 -0.18 -13.34 8.74
N MET A 67 -0.51 -13.14 7.46
CA MET A 67 0.43 -12.60 6.48
C MET A 67 0.71 -11.11 6.73
N ALA A 68 -0.31 -10.33 7.03
CA ALA A 68 -0.17 -8.92 7.38
C ALA A 68 0.65 -8.72 8.67
N GLN A 69 0.44 -9.58 9.69
CA GLN A 69 1.26 -9.56 10.90
C GLN A 69 2.73 -9.86 10.57
N LYS A 70 3.00 -10.89 9.77
CA LYS A 70 4.36 -11.23 9.37
C LYS A 70 5.03 -10.12 8.56
N ALA A 71 4.29 -9.48 7.65
CA ALA A 71 4.77 -8.32 6.92
C ALA A 71 5.16 -7.17 7.86
N LEU A 72 4.30 -6.86 8.83
CA LEU A 72 4.54 -5.83 9.83
C LEU A 72 5.75 -6.16 10.72
N ASP A 73 5.93 -7.43 11.11
CA ASP A 73 7.08 -7.86 11.90
C ASP A 73 8.40 -7.65 11.13
N TYR A 74 8.44 -7.98 9.84
CA TYR A 74 9.60 -7.71 8.99
C TYR A 74 9.87 -6.22 8.82
N ALA A 75 8.84 -5.41 8.60
CA ALA A 75 8.98 -3.96 8.47
C ALA A 75 9.49 -3.31 9.77
N ASN A 76 8.99 -3.77 10.93
CA ASN A 76 9.48 -3.31 12.25
C ASN A 76 10.95 -3.68 12.49
N GLN A 77 11.36 -4.89 12.06
CA GLN A 77 12.76 -5.28 12.14
C GLN A 77 13.63 -4.42 11.22
N ALA A 78 13.20 -4.16 9.98
CA ALA A 78 13.94 -3.33 9.03
C ALA A 78 14.19 -1.93 9.58
N ILE A 79 13.14 -1.22 10.03
CA ILE A 79 13.28 0.15 10.53
C ILE A 79 14.09 0.21 11.84
N CYS A 80 14.03 -0.84 12.67
CA CYS A 80 14.82 -0.95 13.88
C CYS A 80 16.33 -1.13 13.58
N LEU A 81 16.68 -1.81 12.48
CA LEU A 81 18.07 -1.92 12.03
C LEU A 81 18.61 -0.60 11.50
N GLU A 82 17.81 0.12 10.73
CA GLU A 82 18.14 1.44 10.21
C GLU A 82 18.32 2.49 11.33
N LYS A 83 17.46 2.44 12.33
CA LYS A 83 17.47 3.41 13.42
C LYS A 83 17.05 2.76 14.74
N LYS A 84 17.98 2.64 15.67
CA LYS A 84 17.77 1.99 16.97
C LYS A 84 16.61 2.59 17.78
N ASP A 85 16.42 3.90 17.71
CA ASP A 85 15.32 4.58 18.42
C ASP A 85 13.94 4.17 17.87
N ALA A 86 13.91 3.68 16.63
CA ALA A 86 12.69 3.17 15.99
C ALA A 86 12.35 1.71 16.36
N CYS A 87 13.16 1.07 17.21
CA CYS A 87 12.79 -0.25 17.72
C CYS A 87 11.53 -0.14 18.60
N GLY A 88 10.55 -1.02 18.31
CA GLY A 88 9.30 -1.08 19.09
C GLY A 88 8.38 0.13 18.89
N LEU A 89 8.42 0.79 17.73
CA LEU A 89 7.61 1.97 17.41
C LEU A 89 6.13 1.81 17.76
N LYS A 90 5.54 0.64 17.49
CA LYS A 90 4.11 0.38 17.75
C LYS A 90 3.72 0.46 19.23
N SER A 91 4.65 0.27 20.14
CA SER A 91 4.41 0.32 21.60
C SER A 91 4.71 1.67 22.24
N LYS A 92 5.17 2.64 21.46
CA LYS A 92 5.51 3.97 21.96
C LYS A 92 4.26 4.86 22.08
N THR A 93 4.35 5.90 22.90
CA THR A 93 3.33 6.96 22.91
C THR A 93 3.32 7.66 21.54
N PHE A 94 2.19 8.27 21.17
CA PHE A 94 2.12 8.99 19.88
C PHE A 94 3.13 10.14 19.81
N GLU A 95 3.37 10.85 20.94
CA GLU A 95 4.36 11.92 21.01
C GLU A 95 5.79 11.42 20.78
N ASP A 96 6.17 10.29 21.39
CA ASP A 96 7.50 9.69 21.18
C ASP A 96 7.64 9.16 19.75
N PHE A 97 6.56 8.58 19.22
CA PHE A 97 6.51 8.14 17.83
C PHE A 97 6.76 9.31 16.88
N GLU A 98 6.04 10.43 17.03
CA GLU A 98 6.19 11.62 16.21
C GLU A 98 7.63 12.16 16.27
N LYS A 99 8.21 12.26 17.47
CA LYS A 99 9.60 12.68 17.66
C LYS A 99 10.56 11.79 16.88
N ILE A 100 10.39 10.47 16.94
CA ILE A 100 11.27 9.54 16.23
C ILE A 100 11.09 9.67 14.72
N ILE A 101 9.86 9.72 14.21
CA ILE A 101 9.58 9.87 12.77
C ILE A 101 10.16 11.18 12.24
N SER A 102 10.07 12.28 12.99
CA SER A 102 10.63 13.59 12.59
C SER A 102 12.16 13.56 12.41
N THR A 103 12.86 12.66 13.10
CA THR A 103 14.32 12.51 12.99
C THR A 103 14.77 11.61 11.84
N MET A 104 13.83 10.97 11.10
CA MET A 104 14.17 10.16 9.93
C MET A 104 14.78 11.01 8.82
N GLN A 105 15.69 10.43 8.04
CA GLN A 105 16.40 11.06 6.94
C GLN A 105 16.07 10.32 5.62
N LYS A 106 16.55 10.85 4.50
CA LYS A 106 16.23 10.31 3.17
C LYS A 106 16.65 8.85 2.99
N GLU A 107 17.76 8.43 3.56
CA GLU A 107 18.23 7.05 3.53
C GLU A 107 17.26 6.05 4.19
N HIS A 108 16.47 6.50 5.18
CA HIS A 108 15.49 5.66 5.88
C HIS A 108 14.17 5.48 5.11
N VAL A 109 13.97 6.22 4.00
CA VAL A 109 12.69 6.23 3.25
C VAL A 109 12.25 4.84 2.81
N PRO A 110 13.11 3.94 2.28
CA PRO A 110 12.68 2.61 1.88
C PRO A 110 12.09 1.79 3.03
N ALA A 111 12.74 1.77 4.19
CA ALA A 111 12.28 1.04 5.37
C ALA A 111 11.04 1.71 5.99
N LEU A 112 11.00 3.05 6.02
CA LEU A 112 9.86 3.82 6.52
C LEU A 112 8.61 3.59 5.65
N PHE A 113 8.74 3.61 4.34
CA PHE A 113 7.65 3.29 3.42
C PHE A 113 7.17 1.84 3.59
N ALA A 114 8.10 0.88 3.70
CA ALA A 114 7.75 -0.52 3.95
C ALA A 114 6.98 -0.70 5.26
N LEU A 115 7.34 0.05 6.32
CA LEU A 115 6.62 0.05 7.58
C LEU A 115 5.19 0.57 7.42
N GLY A 116 5.02 1.73 6.81
CA GLY A 116 3.68 2.31 6.59
C GLY A 116 2.80 1.42 5.71
N ASN A 117 3.38 0.80 4.65
CA ASN A 117 2.69 -0.15 3.79
C ASN A 117 2.22 -1.39 4.58
N ALA A 118 3.11 -2.06 5.29
CA ALA A 118 2.79 -3.28 6.03
C ALA A 118 1.82 -3.02 7.19
N TRP A 119 1.97 -1.87 7.87
CA TRP A 119 1.07 -1.51 8.96
C TRP A 119 -0.33 -1.15 8.46
N SER A 120 -0.43 -0.47 7.30
CA SER A 120 -1.72 -0.23 6.63
C SER A 120 -2.45 -1.55 6.30
N ALA A 121 -1.73 -2.53 5.74
CA ALA A 121 -2.29 -3.85 5.46
C ALA A 121 -2.73 -4.58 6.75
N TRP A 122 -1.94 -4.44 7.83
CA TRP A 122 -2.31 -5.00 9.13
C TRP A 122 -3.59 -4.35 9.68
N ILE A 123 -3.75 -3.03 9.58
CA ILE A 123 -4.99 -2.32 9.97
C ILE A 123 -6.17 -2.87 9.15
N MET A 124 -6.02 -2.98 7.83
CA MET A 124 -7.08 -3.47 6.95
C MET A 124 -7.49 -4.92 7.25
N ALA A 125 -6.53 -5.80 7.56
CA ALA A 125 -6.79 -7.18 7.97
C ALA A 125 -7.49 -7.25 9.35
N ASN A 126 -7.34 -6.24 10.21
CA ASN A 126 -7.91 -6.14 11.55
C ASN A 126 -8.97 -5.03 11.68
N LYS A 127 -9.64 -4.65 10.59
CA LYS A 127 -10.58 -3.50 10.51
C LYS A 127 -11.75 -3.55 11.50
N ASN A 128 -12.03 -4.69 12.11
CA ASN A 128 -13.05 -4.86 13.13
C ASN A 128 -12.52 -4.58 14.57
N ASP A 129 -11.22 -4.32 14.71
CA ASP A 129 -10.59 -3.94 15.97
C ASP A 129 -10.39 -2.42 16.00
N PHE A 130 -11.07 -1.74 16.93
CA PHE A 130 -10.97 -0.28 17.08
C PHE A 130 -9.54 0.18 17.41
N ASN A 131 -8.75 -0.64 18.12
CA ASN A 131 -7.35 -0.30 18.40
C ASN A 131 -6.52 -0.30 17.11
N ALA A 132 -6.79 -1.23 16.17
CA ALA A 132 -6.13 -1.23 14.87
C ALA A 132 -6.49 0.03 14.06
N ILE A 133 -7.76 0.45 14.09
CA ILE A 133 -8.19 1.68 13.42
C ILE A 133 -7.54 2.92 14.03
N ALA A 134 -7.32 2.98 15.34
CA ALA A 134 -6.64 4.09 16.01
C ALA A 134 -5.19 4.28 15.49
N ASP A 135 -4.55 3.21 15.00
CA ASP A 135 -3.20 3.28 14.42
C ASP A 135 -3.14 4.05 13.08
N MET A 136 -4.28 4.44 12.48
CA MET A 136 -4.29 5.18 11.21
C MET A 136 -3.51 6.50 11.29
N ALA A 137 -3.52 7.18 12.44
CA ALA A 137 -2.74 8.40 12.64
C ALA A 137 -1.22 8.18 12.52
N HIS A 138 -0.74 7.01 12.92
CA HIS A 138 0.67 6.63 12.76
C HIS A 138 1.03 6.47 11.28
N ILE A 139 0.13 5.87 10.48
CA ILE A 139 0.34 5.72 9.04
C ILE A 139 0.36 7.07 8.34
N GLU A 140 -0.55 7.98 8.69
CA GLU A 140 -0.56 9.34 8.16
C GLU A 140 0.78 10.01 8.38
N LEU A 141 1.31 9.97 9.59
CA LEU A 141 2.58 10.59 9.97
C LEU A 141 3.77 9.94 9.25
N ILE A 142 3.80 8.61 9.12
CA ILE A 142 4.82 7.89 8.33
C ILE A 142 4.79 8.35 6.88
N MET A 143 3.62 8.34 6.23
CA MET A 143 3.52 8.65 4.81
C MET A 143 3.76 10.14 4.52
N GLN A 144 3.39 11.03 5.45
CA GLN A 144 3.78 12.45 5.38
C GLN A 144 5.29 12.58 5.42
N ARG A 145 5.96 11.88 6.34
CA ARG A 145 7.43 11.94 6.42
C ARG A 145 8.09 11.38 5.17
N VAL A 146 7.56 10.33 4.58
CA VAL A 146 8.06 9.79 3.30
C VAL A 146 8.01 10.85 2.20
N ILE A 147 6.87 11.55 2.01
CA ILE A 147 6.77 12.57 0.95
C ILE A 147 7.63 13.80 1.22
N GLU A 148 7.85 14.17 2.48
CA GLU A 148 8.77 15.26 2.85
C GLU A 148 10.22 14.95 2.49
N LEU A 149 10.65 13.69 2.69
CA LEU A 149 12.02 13.26 2.45
C LEU A 149 12.29 12.88 0.99
N ASP A 150 11.32 12.24 0.34
CA ASP A 150 11.39 11.82 -1.05
C ASP A 150 9.97 11.69 -1.65
N GLU A 151 9.44 12.80 -2.15
CA GLU A 151 8.10 12.86 -2.77
C GLU A 151 7.91 11.84 -3.90
N ALA A 152 8.99 11.55 -4.64
CA ALA A 152 8.97 10.67 -5.80
C ALA A 152 9.20 9.19 -5.46
N HIS A 153 9.41 8.85 -4.19
CA HIS A 153 9.63 7.45 -3.79
C HIS A 153 8.53 6.54 -4.34
N LYS A 154 8.94 5.48 -5.07
CA LYS A 154 8.00 4.58 -5.77
C LYS A 154 6.93 5.34 -6.58
N GLU A 155 7.38 6.36 -7.31
CA GLU A 155 6.53 7.20 -8.17
C GLU A 155 5.34 7.81 -7.40
N GLY A 156 5.57 8.23 -6.15
CA GLY A 156 4.57 8.91 -5.33
C GLY A 156 3.56 7.98 -4.64
N ALA A 157 3.90 6.71 -4.44
CA ALA A 157 2.98 5.73 -3.84
C ALA A 157 2.48 6.14 -2.44
N ALA A 158 3.25 6.90 -1.64
CA ALA A 158 2.82 7.39 -0.33
C ALA A 158 1.56 8.27 -0.41
N TYR A 159 1.36 8.98 -1.51
CA TYR A 159 0.15 9.77 -1.73
C TYR A 159 -1.13 8.94 -1.84
N LEU A 160 -1.04 7.68 -2.30
CA LEU A 160 -2.22 6.78 -2.30
C LEU A 160 -2.69 6.47 -0.88
N TYR A 161 -1.75 6.27 0.04
CA TYR A 161 -2.08 6.05 1.46
C TYR A 161 -2.70 7.29 2.08
N LEU A 162 -2.09 8.46 1.86
CA LEU A 162 -2.62 9.73 2.37
C LEU A 162 -4.00 10.06 1.78
N GLY A 163 -4.20 9.82 0.48
CA GLY A 163 -5.50 9.97 -0.16
C GLY A 163 -6.56 9.03 0.41
N THR A 164 -6.18 7.76 0.65
CA THR A 164 -7.04 6.77 1.28
C THR A 164 -7.43 7.18 2.69
N LEU A 165 -6.47 7.62 3.51
CA LEU A 165 -6.72 8.07 4.90
C LEU A 165 -7.64 9.30 4.93
N ALA A 166 -7.39 10.27 4.06
CA ALA A 166 -8.19 11.49 3.97
C ALA A 166 -9.66 11.23 3.54
N THR A 167 -9.88 10.12 2.81
CA THR A 167 -11.20 9.70 2.32
C THR A 167 -11.75 8.45 3.05
N PHE A 168 -11.13 8.04 4.13
CA PHE A 168 -11.60 6.85 4.88
C PHE A 168 -12.91 7.13 5.63
N LEU A 169 -13.03 8.31 6.21
CA LEU A 169 -14.23 8.75 6.92
C LEU A 169 -15.01 9.76 6.08
N PRO A 170 -16.35 9.79 6.17
CA PRO A 170 -17.14 10.86 5.55
C PRO A 170 -16.82 12.21 6.21
N PRO A 171 -17.09 13.35 5.51
CA PRO A 171 -16.77 14.69 6.01
C PRO A 171 -17.33 14.99 7.40
N GLY A 172 -18.55 14.55 7.69
CA GLY A 172 -19.19 14.73 9.00
C GLY A 172 -18.50 14.01 10.17
N LEU A 173 -17.60 13.06 9.88
CA LEU A 173 -16.80 12.32 10.86
C LEU A 173 -15.30 12.67 10.78
N GLY A 174 -14.94 13.79 10.16
CA GLY A 174 -13.56 14.27 10.08
C GLY A 174 -12.82 13.91 8.81
N GLY A 175 -13.47 13.25 7.84
CA GLY A 175 -12.89 13.01 6.51
C GLY A 175 -12.63 14.31 5.75
N LYS A 176 -11.58 14.29 4.90
CA LYS A 176 -11.10 15.46 4.14
C LYS A 176 -11.07 15.14 2.65
N PRO A 177 -12.24 14.98 1.96
CA PRO A 177 -12.29 14.49 0.59
C PRO A 177 -11.49 15.36 -0.39
N GLU A 178 -11.51 16.67 -0.25
CA GLU A 178 -10.77 17.57 -1.15
C GLU A 178 -9.25 17.41 -1.00
N LEU A 179 -8.77 17.20 0.22
CA LEU A 179 -7.37 16.85 0.46
C LEU A 179 -7.04 15.47 -0.12
N GLY A 180 -7.94 14.51 0.06
CA GLY A 180 -7.82 13.17 -0.53
C GLY A 180 -7.70 13.23 -2.05
N LYS A 181 -8.54 14.05 -2.71
CA LYS A 181 -8.44 14.30 -4.15
C LYS A 181 -7.07 14.84 -4.55
N GLN A 182 -6.55 15.84 -3.85
CA GLN A 182 -5.23 16.40 -4.13
C GLN A 182 -4.12 15.34 -4.03
N TYR A 183 -4.19 14.46 -3.03
CA TYR A 183 -3.24 13.37 -2.88
C TYR A 183 -3.35 12.34 -4.01
N PHE A 184 -4.57 11.95 -4.42
CA PHE A 184 -4.74 11.04 -5.56
C PHE A 184 -4.25 11.67 -6.88
N ASP A 185 -4.51 12.97 -7.11
CA ASP A 185 -4.00 13.69 -8.27
C ASP A 185 -2.46 13.69 -8.29
N LYS A 186 -1.82 13.88 -7.13
CA LYS A 186 -0.36 13.79 -6.99
C LYS A 186 0.16 12.40 -7.33
N ALA A 187 -0.45 11.33 -6.82
CA ALA A 187 -0.06 9.95 -7.12
C ALA A 187 -0.17 9.64 -8.62
N VAL A 188 -1.26 10.07 -9.27
CA VAL A 188 -1.44 9.89 -10.72
C VAL A 188 -0.38 10.67 -11.52
N ASN A 189 -0.11 11.91 -11.12
CA ASN A 189 0.87 12.77 -11.81
C ASN A 189 2.30 12.24 -11.67
N LEU A 190 2.72 11.85 -10.48
CA LEU A 190 4.07 11.32 -10.22
C LEU A 190 4.31 9.98 -10.92
N SER A 191 3.30 9.11 -10.96
CA SER A 191 3.34 7.89 -11.76
C SER A 191 3.16 8.13 -13.26
N LYS A 192 2.94 9.38 -13.71
CA LYS A 192 2.66 9.73 -15.11
C LYS A 192 1.51 8.91 -15.70
N GLY A 193 0.51 8.59 -14.86
CA GLY A 193 -0.64 7.77 -15.23
C GLY A 193 -0.35 6.27 -15.41
N LYS A 194 0.88 5.80 -15.17
CA LYS A 194 1.28 4.39 -15.31
C LYS A 194 0.59 3.46 -14.31
N ASN A 195 0.31 3.96 -13.11
CA ASN A 195 -0.35 3.20 -12.05
C ASN A 195 -1.87 3.34 -12.15
N LEU A 196 -2.52 2.40 -12.83
CA LEU A 196 -3.98 2.40 -12.99
C LEU A 196 -4.72 2.21 -11.66
N MET A 197 -4.10 1.55 -10.67
CA MET A 197 -4.71 1.34 -9.36
C MET A 197 -4.97 2.69 -8.65
N ALA A 198 -4.15 3.71 -8.88
CA ALA A 198 -4.37 5.04 -8.34
C ALA A 198 -5.74 5.62 -8.76
N LYS A 199 -6.11 5.42 -10.02
CA LYS A 199 -7.42 5.84 -10.54
C LYS A 199 -8.56 4.99 -9.98
N VAL A 200 -8.36 3.69 -9.81
CA VAL A 200 -9.36 2.81 -9.20
C VAL A 200 -9.65 3.22 -7.76
N VAL A 201 -8.61 3.47 -6.97
CA VAL A 201 -8.76 3.90 -5.57
C VAL A 201 -9.44 5.27 -5.49
N PHE A 202 -9.06 6.21 -6.36
CA PHE A 202 -9.74 7.51 -6.47
C PHE A 202 -11.25 7.35 -6.76
N ALA A 203 -11.62 6.53 -7.75
CA ALA A 203 -13.03 6.30 -8.07
C ALA A 203 -13.78 5.64 -6.90
N LYS A 204 -13.16 4.62 -6.29
CA LYS A 204 -13.74 3.86 -5.17
C LYS A 204 -13.96 4.71 -3.92
N LEU A 205 -13.01 5.57 -3.57
CA LEU A 205 -13.02 6.31 -2.31
C LEU A 205 -13.55 7.75 -2.49
N TYR A 206 -12.95 8.52 -3.40
CA TYR A 206 -13.34 9.92 -3.56
C TYR A 206 -14.65 10.08 -4.33
N ALA A 207 -14.75 9.55 -5.56
CA ALA A 207 -15.94 9.77 -6.39
C ALA A 207 -17.21 9.20 -5.76
N ARG A 208 -17.11 8.03 -5.10
CA ARG A 208 -18.21 7.46 -4.30
C ARG A 208 -18.56 8.34 -3.11
N MET A 209 -17.57 8.84 -2.37
CA MET A 209 -17.79 9.67 -1.18
C MET A 209 -18.55 10.97 -1.49
N ILE A 210 -18.21 11.62 -2.62
CA ILE A 210 -18.91 12.84 -3.08
C ILE A 210 -20.19 12.55 -3.87
N PHE A 211 -20.55 11.27 -4.01
CA PHE A 211 -21.73 10.79 -4.73
C PHE A 211 -21.77 11.20 -6.21
N ASP A 212 -20.58 11.30 -6.87
CA ASP A 212 -20.45 11.62 -8.29
C ASP A 212 -20.31 10.35 -9.13
N ARG A 213 -21.46 9.77 -9.51
CA ARG A 213 -21.53 8.57 -10.37
C ARG A 213 -20.88 8.80 -11.73
N LYS A 214 -21.05 9.97 -12.32
CA LYS A 214 -20.49 10.26 -13.65
C LYS A 214 -18.95 10.22 -13.61
N LEU A 215 -18.36 10.86 -12.63
CA LEU A 215 -16.92 10.85 -12.41
C LEU A 215 -16.41 9.42 -12.13
N HIS A 216 -17.09 8.68 -11.22
CA HIS A 216 -16.79 7.30 -10.90
C HIS A 216 -16.73 6.42 -12.16
N ASP A 217 -17.80 6.41 -12.94
CA ASP A 217 -17.91 5.55 -14.12
C ASP A 217 -16.93 5.95 -15.23
N GLN A 218 -16.69 7.25 -15.42
CA GLN A 218 -15.74 7.74 -16.43
C GLN A 218 -14.32 7.28 -16.12
N VAL A 219 -13.87 7.51 -14.88
CA VAL A 219 -12.51 7.13 -14.46
C VAL A 219 -12.29 5.62 -14.57
N LEU A 220 -13.28 4.82 -14.19
CA LEU A 220 -13.17 3.36 -14.26
C LEU A 220 -13.21 2.84 -15.71
N LYS A 221 -13.99 3.43 -16.59
CA LYS A 221 -13.97 3.13 -18.03
C LYS A 221 -12.62 3.44 -18.66
N ASP A 222 -12.00 4.56 -18.28
CA ASP A 222 -10.65 4.91 -18.74
C ASP A 222 -9.61 3.89 -18.27
N VAL A 223 -9.74 3.38 -17.04
CA VAL A 223 -8.87 2.29 -16.52
C VAL A 223 -9.05 1.00 -17.32
N ILE A 224 -10.30 0.62 -17.63
CA ILE A 224 -10.60 -0.60 -18.38
C ILE A 224 -10.07 -0.54 -19.81
N ALA A 225 -10.10 0.65 -20.42
CA ALA A 225 -9.66 0.88 -21.81
C ALA A 225 -8.14 1.05 -21.94
N ALA A 226 -7.42 1.33 -20.85
CA ALA A 226 -5.98 1.53 -20.88
C ALA A 226 -5.22 0.23 -21.14
N ASP A 227 -4.01 0.32 -21.76
CA ASP A 227 -3.10 -0.81 -21.84
C ASP A 227 -2.49 -1.10 -20.44
N PRO A 228 -2.68 -2.29 -19.87
CA PRO A 228 -2.10 -2.64 -18.58
C PRO A 228 -0.59 -2.94 -18.65
N HIS A 229 -0.04 -3.18 -19.85
CA HIS A 229 1.35 -3.62 -20.07
C HIS A 229 2.34 -2.44 -19.95
N VAL A 230 2.52 -1.98 -18.73
CA VAL A 230 3.49 -0.93 -18.41
C VAL A 230 4.61 -1.53 -17.57
N PRO A 231 5.89 -1.36 -17.93
CA PRO A 231 7.01 -1.91 -17.17
C PRO A 231 6.94 -1.58 -15.67
N GLY A 232 6.99 -2.62 -14.84
CA GLY A 232 6.85 -2.52 -13.39
C GLY A 232 5.42 -2.42 -12.86
N TYR A 233 4.42 -2.28 -13.73
CA TYR A 233 3.02 -2.10 -13.34
C TYR A 233 2.05 -3.13 -13.95
N THR A 234 2.50 -4.01 -14.85
CA THR A 234 1.60 -4.92 -15.56
C THR A 234 0.72 -5.72 -14.61
N LEU A 235 1.28 -6.33 -13.57
CA LEU A 235 0.54 -7.11 -12.58
C LEU A 235 -0.54 -6.28 -11.88
N VAL A 236 -0.17 -5.13 -11.33
CA VAL A 236 -1.11 -4.28 -10.58
C VAL A 236 -2.13 -3.62 -11.51
N ASN A 237 -1.77 -3.30 -12.75
CA ASN A 237 -2.68 -2.74 -13.73
C ASN A 237 -3.71 -3.76 -14.21
N THR A 238 -3.29 -5.02 -14.44
CA THR A 238 -4.21 -6.12 -14.75
C THR A 238 -5.22 -6.33 -13.61
N TRP A 239 -4.75 -6.28 -12.36
CA TRP A 239 -5.62 -6.33 -11.20
C TRP A 239 -6.54 -5.10 -11.11
N ALA A 240 -6.01 -3.90 -11.38
CA ALA A 240 -6.79 -2.66 -11.39
C ALA A 240 -7.96 -2.71 -12.37
N GLN A 241 -7.77 -3.29 -13.55
CA GLN A 241 -8.85 -3.47 -14.53
C GLN A 241 -9.94 -4.43 -14.05
N ILE A 242 -9.59 -5.49 -13.30
CA ILE A 242 -10.57 -6.39 -12.69
C ILE A 242 -11.38 -5.62 -11.64
N GLN A 243 -10.69 -4.89 -10.75
CA GLN A 243 -11.35 -4.09 -9.73
C GLN A 243 -12.25 -2.98 -10.34
N ALA A 244 -11.81 -2.36 -11.44
CA ALA A 244 -12.60 -1.36 -12.13
C ALA A 244 -13.92 -1.93 -12.68
N ARG A 245 -13.87 -3.15 -13.28
CA ARG A 245 -15.08 -3.84 -13.74
C ARG A 245 -16.03 -4.19 -12.59
N GLU A 246 -15.50 -4.71 -11.47
CA GLU A 246 -16.29 -5.01 -10.28
C GLU A 246 -16.96 -3.75 -9.70
N LEU A 247 -16.26 -2.62 -9.66
CA LEU A 247 -16.79 -1.35 -9.18
C LEU A 247 -17.89 -0.78 -10.08
N ILE A 248 -17.75 -0.89 -11.41
CA ILE A 248 -18.80 -0.50 -12.36
C ILE A 248 -20.02 -1.39 -12.20
N ASN A 249 -19.84 -2.71 -12.11
CA ASN A 249 -20.95 -3.65 -11.98
C ASN A 249 -21.75 -3.45 -10.68
N SER A 250 -21.10 -2.94 -9.62
CA SER A 250 -21.76 -2.63 -8.33
C SER A 250 -22.16 -1.16 -8.18
N ALA A 251 -22.08 -0.36 -9.24
CA ALA A 251 -22.37 1.06 -9.15
C ALA A 251 -23.84 1.34 -8.80
N ASP A 252 -24.79 0.57 -9.38
CA ASP A 252 -26.23 0.72 -9.11
C ASP A 252 -26.60 0.39 -7.65
N ASP A 253 -25.81 -0.46 -6.98
CA ASP A 253 -26.03 -0.77 -5.56
C ASP A 253 -25.53 0.35 -4.63
N TYR A 254 -24.66 1.23 -5.14
CA TYR A 254 -24.04 2.28 -4.34
C TYR A 254 -24.68 3.67 -4.57
N PHE A 255 -25.02 4.01 -5.81
CA PHE A 255 -25.56 5.31 -6.22
C PHE A 255 -27.08 5.26 -6.43
#